data_4704cc7c3d8d6ef2bd2d6f941d9697e0
#
_entry.id   4704cc7c3d8d6ef2bd2d6f941d9697e0
#
_cell.length_a   1.000
_cell.length_b   1.000
_cell.length_c   1.000
_cell.angle_alpha   90.00
_cell.angle_beta   90.00
_cell.angle_gamma   90.00
#
_symmetry.space_group_name_H-M   'P 1'
#
loop_
_entity.id
_entity.type
_entity.pdbx_description
1 polymer ?
#
loop_
_entity_poly.entity_id
_entity_poly.type
_entity_poly.pdbx_seq_one_letter_code
_entity_poly.pdbx_strand_id
1 'polypeptide(L)'
;MCIRDSAGAFNNDSDGPEDIFSFQVTSQDGSNVLISHYADQPYGGRGGDIVVDTYRTLFDSFADDRLFFFYYSSFNGGILTQKYINEYGNIPTLRIAEMHLIRAEANFRLGSSTGLAPLTEINALRGRSGAPALSSLSLDLIFNERQLELGFEGHVLHDKKRFGKSIFGLPANSPRLVCPIPQSEMDSNSLMTQNPGY
;
A
#
# COMPACT_ATOMS: atom_id res chain seq x y z
N MET A 1 13.07 -17.10 9.63
CA MET A 1 12.20 -15.92 9.53
C MET A 1 11.11 -16.28 8.54
N CYS A 2 9.89 -16.57 9.05
CA CYS A 2 8.78 -16.96 8.17
C CYS A 2 8.11 -15.69 7.62
N ILE A 3 8.66 -15.17 6.55
CA ILE A 3 7.89 -14.30 5.68
C ILE A 3 6.99 -15.26 4.89
N ARG A 4 5.78 -15.49 5.34
CA ARG A 4 4.83 -16.29 4.61
C ARG A 4 4.04 -15.38 3.67
N ASP A 5 3.68 -15.96 2.54
CA ASP A 5 2.73 -15.56 1.52
C ASP A 5 1.97 -14.24 1.81
N SER A 6 2.08 -13.30 0.89
CA SER A 6 1.33 -12.03 0.93
C SER A 6 -0.19 -12.27 1.06
N ALA A 7 -0.71 -13.39 0.55
CA ALA A 7 -2.13 -13.75 0.66
C ALA A 7 -2.56 -14.00 2.10
N GLY A 8 -1.67 -14.51 2.94
CA GLY A 8 -1.96 -14.76 4.36
C GLY A 8 -1.96 -13.52 5.26
N ALA A 9 -1.64 -12.34 4.72
CA ALA A 9 -1.62 -11.09 5.49
C ALA A 9 -2.96 -10.36 5.52
N PHE A 10 -3.92 -10.73 4.67
CA PHE A 10 -5.19 -10.03 4.53
C PHE A 10 -6.38 -10.96 4.71
N ASN A 11 -7.55 -10.37 4.96
CA ASN A 11 -8.83 -11.08 5.10
C ASN A 11 -8.90 -12.06 6.28
N ASN A 12 -8.10 -11.88 7.31
CA ASN A 12 -8.09 -12.72 8.50
C ASN A 12 -8.99 -12.12 9.60
N ASP A 13 -9.65 -12.98 10.37
CA ASP A 13 -10.45 -12.60 11.54
C ASP A 13 -9.60 -12.46 12.82
N SER A 14 -8.30 -12.69 12.71
CA SER A 14 -7.32 -12.58 13.80
C SER A 14 -5.98 -12.10 13.24
N ASP A 15 -5.11 -11.59 14.11
CA ASP A 15 -3.79 -11.13 13.70
C ASP A 15 -2.96 -12.24 13.07
N GLY A 16 -2.40 -11.95 11.91
CA GLY A 16 -1.50 -12.81 11.18
C GLY A 16 -0.05 -12.67 11.66
N PRO A 17 0.84 -13.58 11.27
CA PRO A 17 2.26 -13.52 11.63
C PRO A 17 3.02 -12.33 10.99
N GLU A 18 2.41 -11.65 10.05
CA GLU A 18 2.96 -10.44 9.41
C GLU A 18 2.49 -9.16 10.09
N ASP A 19 1.46 -9.20 10.93
CA ASP A 19 0.89 -8.02 11.56
C ASP A 19 1.75 -7.58 12.73
N ILE A 20 2.15 -6.32 12.71
CA ILE A 20 2.73 -5.62 13.87
C ILE A 20 1.61 -4.89 14.60
N PHE A 21 0.68 -4.33 13.84
CA PHE A 21 -0.52 -3.71 14.34
C PHE A 21 -1.64 -3.83 13.31
N SER A 22 -2.82 -4.26 13.77
CA SER A 22 -4.04 -4.28 12.96
C SER A 22 -5.22 -3.75 13.77
N PHE A 23 -6.16 -3.11 13.08
CA PHE A 23 -7.47 -2.83 13.66
C PHE A 23 -8.30 -4.09 13.65
N GLN A 24 -8.75 -4.48 14.84
CA GLN A 24 -9.66 -5.61 14.99
C GLN A 24 -11.05 -5.20 14.51
N VAL A 25 -11.68 -6.04 13.70
CA VAL A 25 -13.03 -5.83 13.18
C VAL A 25 -13.90 -7.01 13.58
N THR A 26 -15.02 -6.74 14.22
CA THR A 26 -15.99 -7.75 14.61
C THR A 26 -17.37 -7.41 14.06
N SER A 27 -18.24 -8.40 13.97
CA SER A 27 -19.62 -8.19 13.53
C SER A 27 -20.42 -7.22 14.44
N GLN A 28 -19.92 -6.95 15.66
CA GLN A 28 -20.52 -5.97 16.58
C GLN A 28 -20.06 -4.54 16.29
N ASP A 29 -18.88 -4.36 15.71
CA ASP A 29 -18.32 -3.06 15.36
C ASP A 29 -18.82 -2.58 13.98
N GLY A 30 -19.45 -3.46 13.22
CA GLY A 30 -19.84 -3.25 11.84
C GLY A 30 -18.81 -3.77 10.84
N SER A 31 -19.09 -3.63 9.56
CA SER A 31 -18.19 -4.11 8.51
C SER A 31 -16.93 -3.27 8.37
N ASN A 32 -15.86 -3.91 7.93
CA ASN A 32 -14.61 -3.25 7.55
C ASN A 32 -14.89 -2.16 6.51
N VAL A 33 -14.62 -0.90 6.86
CA VAL A 33 -14.93 0.26 6.01
C VAL A 33 -14.21 0.25 4.67
N LEU A 34 -13.05 -0.41 4.56
CA LEU A 34 -12.29 -0.51 3.31
C LEU A 34 -13.01 -1.35 2.26
N ILE A 35 -13.84 -2.30 2.68
CA ILE A 35 -14.71 -3.07 1.78
C ILE A 35 -15.58 -2.17 0.91
N SER A 36 -16.15 -1.11 1.49
CA SER A 36 -17.03 -0.20 0.75
C SER A 36 -16.34 0.41 -0.48
N HIS A 37 -15.01 0.55 -0.43
CA HIS A 37 -14.22 1.17 -1.49
C HIS A 37 -13.57 0.15 -2.43
N TYR A 38 -13.03 -0.94 -1.88
CA TYR A 38 -12.16 -1.85 -2.60
C TYR A 38 -12.82 -3.13 -3.10
N ALA A 39 -13.93 -3.56 -2.48
CA ALA A 39 -14.65 -4.75 -2.88
C ALA A 39 -15.93 -4.44 -3.68
N ASP A 40 -16.38 -5.39 -4.48
CA ASP A 40 -17.67 -5.29 -5.16
C ASP A 40 -18.83 -5.86 -4.30
N GLN A 41 -20.06 -5.79 -4.84
CA GLN A 41 -21.25 -6.16 -4.10
C GLN A 41 -21.26 -7.59 -3.54
N PRO A 42 -20.77 -8.64 -4.22
CA PRO A 42 -20.74 -9.98 -3.66
C PRO A 42 -19.97 -10.09 -2.34
N TYR A 43 -19.04 -9.17 -2.10
CA TYR A 43 -18.26 -9.09 -0.86
C TYR A 43 -18.73 -7.99 0.10
N GLY A 44 -19.90 -7.38 -0.14
CA GLY A 44 -20.45 -6.30 0.70
C GLY A 44 -19.94 -4.90 0.36
N GLY A 45 -19.17 -4.75 -0.70
CA GLY A 45 -18.58 -3.47 -1.14
C GLY A 45 -19.43 -2.75 -2.19
N ARG A 46 -18.90 -1.62 -2.67
CA ARG A 46 -19.49 -0.81 -3.76
C ARG A 46 -18.70 -0.93 -5.07
N GLY A 47 -17.49 -1.50 -5.03
CA GLY A 47 -16.62 -1.65 -6.19
C GLY A 47 -16.10 -0.32 -6.74
N GLY A 48 -15.79 0.66 -5.86
CA GLY A 48 -15.48 2.03 -6.26
C GLY A 48 -14.06 2.23 -6.75
N ASP A 49 -13.08 1.58 -6.15
CA ASP A 49 -11.66 1.82 -6.41
C ASP A 49 -11.08 0.77 -7.35
N ILE A 50 -11.10 1.09 -8.64
CA ILE A 50 -10.67 0.18 -9.71
C ILE A 50 -9.16 0.26 -9.88
N VAL A 51 -8.53 -0.91 -10.02
CA VAL A 51 -7.10 -1.01 -10.35
C VAL A 51 -6.87 -0.54 -11.79
N VAL A 52 -6.05 0.48 -11.96
CA VAL A 52 -5.68 0.95 -13.29
C VAL A 52 -4.61 0.04 -13.93
N ASP A 53 -4.65 -0.10 -15.24
CA ASP A 53 -3.70 -0.92 -15.99
C ASP A 53 -2.23 -0.49 -15.76
N THR A 54 -2.00 0.81 -15.57
CA THR A 54 -0.67 1.34 -15.26
C THR A 54 -0.07 0.80 -13.97
N TYR A 55 -0.89 0.42 -12.96
CA TYR A 55 -0.37 -0.26 -11.77
C TYR A 55 0.07 -1.69 -12.11
N ARG A 56 -0.70 -2.40 -12.92
CA ARG A 56 -0.37 -3.79 -13.34
C ARG A 56 0.90 -3.86 -14.16
N THR A 57 1.27 -2.80 -14.88
CA THR A 57 2.54 -2.72 -15.63
C THR A 57 3.78 -2.57 -14.75
N LEU A 58 3.62 -2.37 -13.43
CA LEU A 58 4.74 -2.39 -12.50
C LEU A 58 5.29 -3.79 -12.25
N PHE A 59 4.50 -4.83 -12.51
CA PHE A 59 4.93 -6.21 -12.37
C PHE A 59 5.85 -6.59 -13.53
N ASP A 60 7.05 -7.04 -13.23
CA ASP A 60 8.06 -7.44 -14.21
C ASP A 60 7.98 -8.92 -14.60
N SER A 61 7.10 -9.69 -13.97
CA SER A 61 6.91 -11.11 -14.22
C SER A 61 5.50 -11.56 -13.89
N PHE A 62 4.96 -12.46 -14.72
CA PHE A 62 3.72 -13.18 -14.41
C PHE A 62 3.89 -14.25 -13.31
N ALA A 63 5.12 -14.53 -12.90
CA ALA A 63 5.39 -15.41 -11.76
C ALA A 63 5.26 -14.71 -10.41
N ASP A 64 4.98 -13.41 -10.39
CA ASP A 64 4.76 -12.66 -9.15
C ASP A 64 3.36 -12.95 -8.60
N ASP A 65 3.29 -13.69 -7.50
CA ASP A 65 2.04 -14.14 -6.88
C ASP A 65 1.17 -12.97 -6.40
N ARG A 66 1.74 -11.76 -6.25
CA ARG A 66 0.96 -10.55 -5.93
C ARG A 66 -0.02 -10.17 -7.02
N LEU A 67 0.14 -10.68 -8.26
CA LEU A 67 -0.86 -10.57 -9.32
C LEU A 67 -2.19 -11.28 -8.98
N PHE A 68 -2.16 -12.29 -8.10
CA PHE A 68 -3.37 -12.99 -7.64
C PHE A 68 -4.18 -12.17 -6.62
N PHE A 69 -3.68 -11.03 -6.16
CA PHE A 69 -4.46 -10.10 -5.35
C PHE A 69 -5.48 -9.27 -6.14
N PHE A 70 -5.68 -9.58 -7.40
CA PHE A 70 -6.64 -8.88 -8.26
C PHE A 70 -7.69 -9.83 -8.79
N TYR A 71 -8.91 -9.35 -8.89
CA TYR A 71 -10.00 -10.07 -9.53
C TYR A 71 -10.78 -9.14 -10.46
N TYR A 72 -11.43 -9.73 -11.44
CA TYR A 72 -12.34 -9.01 -12.34
C TYR A 72 -13.73 -8.96 -11.73
N SER A 73 -14.25 -7.78 -11.50
CA SER A 73 -15.62 -7.58 -11.07
C SER A 73 -16.56 -7.61 -12.28
N SER A 74 -17.41 -8.62 -12.36
CA SER A 74 -18.47 -8.67 -13.36
C SER A 74 -19.57 -7.64 -13.12
N PHE A 75 -19.57 -7.00 -11.94
CA PHE A 75 -20.57 -6.06 -11.51
C PHE A 75 -20.33 -4.65 -12.07
N ASN A 76 -19.08 -4.19 -12.06
CA ASN A 76 -18.71 -2.86 -12.56
C ASN A 76 -17.78 -2.88 -13.78
N GLY A 77 -17.38 -4.07 -14.26
CA GLY A 77 -16.52 -4.24 -15.42
C GLY A 77 -15.06 -3.86 -15.19
N GLY A 78 -14.62 -3.73 -13.93
CA GLY A 78 -13.27 -3.32 -13.57
C GLY A 78 -12.47 -4.39 -12.85
N ILE A 79 -11.18 -4.13 -12.65
CA ILE A 79 -10.28 -4.98 -11.87
C ILE A 79 -10.14 -4.37 -10.48
N LEU A 80 -10.42 -5.18 -9.46
CA LEU A 80 -10.39 -4.80 -8.05
C LEU A 80 -9.31 -5.58 -7.29
N THR A 81 -8.89 -5.05 -6.13
CA THR A 81 -7.97 -5.75 -5.25
C THR A 81 -8.71 -6.75 -4.35
N GLN A 82 -8.07 -7.89 -4.07
CA GLN A 82 -8.55 -8.88 -3.10
C GLN A 82 -8.08 -8.61 -1.66
N LYS A 83 -7.33 -7.55 -1.42
CA LYS A 83 -6.80 -7.27 -0.06
C LYS A 83 -7.89 -7.06 0.99
N TYR A 84 -9.10 -6.65 0.57
CA TYR A 84 -10.19 -6.28 1.48
C TYR A 84 -11.51 -6.87 0.97
N ILE A 85 -11.65 -8.21 1.01
CA ILE A 85 -12.87 -8.93 0.60
C ILE A 85 -13.55 -9.69 1.74
N ASN A 86 -12.97 -9.69 2.94
CA ASN A 86 -13.62 -10.23 4.14
C ASN A 86 -14.28 -9.10 4.92
N GLU A 87 -15.60 -9.16 5.05
CA GLU A 87 -16.42 -8.12 5.68
C GLU A 87 -16.01 -7.81 7.12
N TYR A 88 -15.52 -8.83 7.83
CA TYR A 88 -15.09 -8.72 9.23
C TYR A 88 -13.60 -8.99 9.41
N GLY A 89 -12.86 -8.97 8.29
CA GLY A 89 -11.41 -9.13 8.35
C GLY A 89 -10.73 -7.95 9.02
N ASN A 90 -9.77 -8.25 9.87
CA ASN A 90 -8.90 -7.25 10.48
C ASN A 90 -8.20 -6.40 9.42
N ILE A 91 -7.91 -5.15 9.75
CA ILE A 91 -7.23 -4.21 8.85
C ILE A 91 -5.75 -4.14 9.25
N PRO A 92 -4.86 -4.86 8.55
CA PRO A 92 -3.42 -4.74 8.78
C PRO A 92 -2.96 -3.31 8.46
N THR A 93 -2.43 -2.62 9.47
CA THR A 93 -2.01 -1.22 9.35
C THR A 93 -0.49 -1.10 9.36
N LEU A 94 0.19 -1.88 10.19
CA LEU A 94 1.65 -1.99 10.21
C LEU A 94 2.04 -3.45 10.01
N ARG A 95 2.80 -3.72 8.94
CA ARG A 95 3.22 -5.07 8.57
C ARG A 95 4.73 -5.21 8.55
N ILE A 96 5.22 -6.41 8.84
CA ILE A 96 6.67 -6.73 8.79
C ILE A 96 7.27 -6.42 7.41
N ALA A 97 6.52 -6.64 6.33
CA ALA A 97 6.98 -6.32 4.97
C ALA A 97 7.36 -4.83 4.81
N GLU A 98 6.59 -3.91 5.41
CA GLU A 98 6.93 -2.49 5.40
C GLU A 98 8.24 -2.22 6.14
N MET A 99 8.47 -2.87 7.28
CA MET A 99 9.71 -2.69 8.05
C MET A 99 10.94 -3.15 7.26
N HIS A 100 10.82 -4.24 6.51
CA HIS A 100 11.88 -4.68 5.59
C HIS A 100 12.16 -3.63 4.50
N LEU A 101 11.12 -3.07 3.89
CA LEU A 101 11.24 -2.03 2.86
C LEU A 101 11.85 -0.74 3.40
N ILE A 102 11.44 -0.31 4.61
CA ILE A 102 12.03 0.85 5.30
C ILE A 102 13.52 0.62 5.56
N ARG A 103 13.89 -0.54 6.10
CA ARG A 103 15.29 -0.85 6.41
C ARG A 103 16.14 -0.97 5.14
N ALA A 104 15.63 -1.62 4.10
CA ALA A 104 16.32 -1.73 2.82
C ALA A 104 16.59 -0.34 2.21
N GLU A 105 15.59 0.55 2.22
CA GLU A 105 15.77 1.91 1.73
C GLU A 105 16.76 2.72 2.56
N ALA A 106 16.63 2.67 3.89
CA ALA A 106 17.52 3.39 4.80
C ALA A 106 18.99 2.96 4.59
N ASN A 107 19.23 1.63 4.55
CA ASN A 107 20.55 1.09 4.28
C ASN A 107 21.09 1.52 2.91
N PHE A 108 20.24 1.50 1.88
CA PHE A 108 20.64 1.91 0.53
C PHE A 108 21.04 3.39 0.48
N ARG A 109 20.26 4.27 1.12
CA ARG A 109 20.56 5.71 1.17
C ARG A 109 21.82 6.04 1.98
N LEU A 110 22.09 5.27 3.03
CA LEU A 110 23.24 5.45 3.92
C LEU A 110 24.50 4.70 3.44
N GLY A 111 24.40 3.86 2.42
CA GLY A 111 25.51 2.97 2.02
C GLY A 111 25.85 1.95 3.10
N SER A 112 24.88 1.53 3.91
CA SER A 112 25.06 0.60 5.03
C SER A 112 24.35 -0.74 4.80
N SER A 113 24.57 -1.69 5.72
CA SER A 113 23.97 -3.04 5.64
C SER A 113 23.53 -3.52 7.03
N THR A 114 22.99 -2.63 7.85
CA THR A 114 22.52 -2.97 9.19
C THR A 114 21.39 -4.01 9.12
N GLY A 115 21.61 -5.16 9.74
CA GLY A 115 20.73 -6.33 9.67
C GLY A 115 20.92 -7.14 8.38
N LEU A 116 20.55 -6.59 7.23
CA LEU A 116 20.73 -7.22 5.91
C LEU A 116 21.16 -6.19 4.86
N ALA A 117 21.93 -6.64 3.86
CA ALA A 117 22.23 -5.81 2.70
C ALA A 117 20.94 -5.47 1.94
N PRO A 118 20.77 -4.23 1.45
CA PRO A 118 19.52 -3.77 0.81
C PRO A 118 19.04 -4.68 -0.31
N LEU A 119 19.92 -5.10 -1.21
CA LEU A 119 19.56 -5.99 -2.31
C LEU A 119 19.11 -7.37 -1.83
N THR A 120 19.76 -7.91 -0.81
CA THR A 120 19.38 -9.21 -0.21
C THR A 120 18.01 -9.12 0.42
N GLU A 121 17.69 -8.01 1.08
CA GLU A 121 16.42 -7.79 1.76
C GLU A 121 15.27 -7.64 0.76
N ILE A 122 15.44 -6.85 -0.29
CA ILE A 122 14.46 -6.72 -1.37
C ILE A 122 14.24 -8.06 -2.08
N ASN A 123 15.32 -8.79 -2.38
CA ASN A 123 15.21 -10.11 -3.02
C ASN A 123 14.53 -11.15 -2.12
N ALA A 124 14.63 -11.04 -0.80
CA ALA A 124 13.87 -11.91 0.12
C ALA A 124 12.36 -11.66 0.03
N LEU A 125 11.92 -10.40 -0.10
CA LEU A 125 10.51 -10.06 -0.33
C LEU A 125 10.03 -10.56 -1.70
N ARG A 126 10.81 -10.32 -2.74
CA ARG A 126 10.52 -10.77 -4.11
C ARG A 126 10.44 -12.30 -4.20
N GLY A 127 11.39 -13.00 -3.60
CA GLY A 127 11.40 -14.47 -3.56
C GLY A 127 10.21 -15.07 -2.84
N ARG A 128 9.68 -14.41 -1.81
CA ARG A 128 8.43 -14.79 -1.16
C ARG A 128 7.25 -14.78 -2.13
N SER A 129 7.19 -13.79 -3.02
CA SER A 129 6.12 -13.61 -3.99
C SER A 129 6.40 -14.33 -5.32
N GLY A 130 7.43 -15.18 -5.42
CA GLY A 130 7.78 -15.83 -6.67
C GLY A 130 8.35 -14.89 -7.74
N ALA A 131 8.52 -13.61 -7.45
CA ALA A 131 9.09 -12.65 -8.38
C ALA A 131 10.59 -12.89 -8.60
N PRO A 132 11.12 -12.67 -9.81
CA PRO A 132 12.55 -12.83 -10.11
C PRO A 132 13.42 -11.93 -9.24
N ALA A 133 14.58 -12.46 -8.80
CA ALA A 133 15.55 -11.68 -8.05
C ALA A 133 16.18 -10.57 -8.91
N LEU A 134 16.39 -9.41 -8.31
CA LEU A 134 17.13 -8.30 -8.91
C LEU A 134 18.64 -8.57 -8.85
N SER A 135 19.37 -8.21 -9.90
CA SER A 135 20.84 -8.28 -9.93
C SER A 135 21.50 -7.03 -9.34
N SER A 136 20.81 -5.92 -9.31
CA SER A 136 21.28 -4.64 -8.74
C SER A 136 20.08 -3.87 -8.15
N LEU A 137 20.37 -2.83 -7.37
CA LEU A 137 19.35 -2.04 -6.70
C LEU A 137 19.53 -0.56 -7.04
N SER A 138 18.41 0.14 -7.14
CA SER A 138 18.33 1.59 -7.25
C SER A 138 17.17 2.11 -6.39
N LEU A 139 17.13 3.42 -6.13
CA LEU A 139 15.98 4.02 -5.42
C LEU A 139 14.67 3.81 -6.19
N ASP A 140 14.71 3.80 -7.52
CA ASP A 140 13.51 3.56 -8.32
C ASP A 140 13.02 2.11 -8.20
N LEU A 141 13.94 1.14 -8.13
CA LEU A 141 13.57 -0.26 -7.90
C LEU A 141 13.01 -0.46 -6.48
N ILE A 142 13.57 0.19 -5.46
CA ILE A 142 13.01 0.17 -4.11
C ILE A 142 11.63 0.80 -4.09
N PHE A 143 11.44 1.94 -4.76
CA PHE A 143 10.14 2.59 -4.87
C PHE A 143 9.11 1.69 -5.55
N ASN A 144 9.47 1.03 -6.67
CA ASN A 144 8.59 0.09 -7.36
C ASN A 144 8.22 -1.09 -6.45
N GLU A 145 9.19 -1.65 -5.73
CA GLU A 145 8.93 -2.77 -4.81
C GLU A 145 7.98 -2.35 -3.68
N ARG A 146 8.13 -1.12 -3.15
CA ARG A 146 7.18 -0.57 -2.18
C ARG A 146 5.77 -0.44 -2.75
N GLN A 147 5.64 0.01 -4.00
CA GLN A 147 4.33 0.09 -4.65
C GLN A 147 3.70 -1.30 -4.84
N LEU A 148 4.49 -2.30 -5.26
CA LEU A 148 4.00 -3.66 -5.46
C LEU A 148 3.56 -4.32 -4.15
N GLU A 149 4.33 -4.16 -3.09
CA GLU A 149 4.07 -4.78 -1.79
C GLU A 149 2.95 -4.07 -1.01
N LEU A 150 3.02 -2.73 -0.95
CA LEU A 150 2.15 -1.90 -0.13
C LEU A 150 1.01 -1.22 -0.93
N GLY A 151 0.74 -1.71 -2.14
CA GLY A 151 -0.36 -1.21 -2.96
C GLY A 151 -1.70 -1.31 -2.24
N PHE A 152 -2.51 -0.26 -2.31
CA PHE A 152 -3.83 -0.12 -1.66
C PHE A 152 -3.80 -0.02 -0.12
N GLU A 153 -2.64 0.17 0.49
CA GLU A 153 -2.47 0.33 1.95
C GLU A 153 -2.21 1.80 2.37
N GLY A 154 -2.46 2.77 1.48
CA GLY A 154 -2.37 4.20 1.79
C GLY A 154 -0.97 4.83 1.64
N HIS A 155 0.06 4.08 1.31
CA HIS A 155 1.46 4.56 1.29
C HIS A 155 1.84 5.41 0.06
N VAL A 156 1.16 5.23 -1.07
CA VAL A 156 1.60 5.74 -2.40
C VAL A 156 1.80 7.24 -2.45
N LEU A 157 0.90 8.03 -1.84
CA LEU A 157 1.02 9.50 -1.83
C LEU A 157 2.29 9.94 -1.08
N HIS A 158 2.51 9.39 0.10
CA HIS A 158 3.65 9.72 0.96
C HIS A 158 4.96 9.26 0.33
N ASP A 159 4.98 8.06 -0.25
CA ASP A 159 6.15 7.52 -0.95
C ASP A 159 6.49 8.37 -2.18
N LYS A 160 5.52 8.71 -3.03
CA LYS A 160 5.76 9.58 -4.19
C LYS A 160 6.35 10.93 -3.78
N LYS A 161 5.81 11.58 -2.75
CA LYS A 161 6.36 12.83 -2.22
C LYS A 161 7.80 12.66 -1.75
N ARG A 162 8.09 11.63 -0.98
CA ARG A 162 9.40 11.33 -0.41
C ARG A 162 10.45 10.94 -1.46
N PHE A 163 10.05 10.24 -2.52
CA PHE A 163 10.91 9.88 -3.64
C PHE A 163 10.98 10.96 -4.74
N GLY A 164 10.33 12.11 -4.55
CA GLY A 164 10.32 13.20 -5.53
C GLY A 164 9.58 12.87 -6.83
N LYS A 165 8.63 11.92 -6.79
CA LYS A 165 7.84 11.51 -7.97
C LYS A 165 6.64 12.41 -8.18
N SER A 166 6.25 12.64 -9.43
CA SER A 166 5.04 13.39 -9.75
C SER A 166 3.78 12.65 -9.30
N ILE A 167 2.75 13.41 -8.92
CA ILE A 167 1.45 12.92 -8.44
C ILE A 167 0.37 13.64 -9.24
N PHE A 168 -0.38 12.92 -10.07
CA PHE A 168 -1.40 13.49 -10.97
C PHE A 168 -0.88 14.68 -11.83
N GLY A 169 0.37 14.59 -12.30
CA GLY A 169 1.01 15.65 -13.07
C GLY A 169 1.56 16.82 -12.23
N LEU A 170 1.35 16.83 -10.92
CA LEU A 170 1.90 17.83 -10.01
C LEU A 170 3.30 17.38 -9.52
N PRO A 171 4.25 18.31 -9.31
CA PRO A 171 5.51 18.00 -8.69
C PRO A 171 5.32 17.59 -7.22
N ALA A 172 6.21 16.75 -6.69
CA ALA A 172 6.11 16.17 -5.36
C ALA A 172 6.00 17.20 -4.21
N ASN A 173 6.52 18.41 -4.41
CA ASN A 173 6.49 19.52 -3.47
C ASN A 173 5.34 20.51 -3.71
N SER A 174 4.39 20.18 -4.61
CA SER A 174 3.26 21.06 -4.90
C SER A 174 2.43 21.30 -3.65
N PRO A 175 2.09 22.57 -3.30
CA PRO A 175 1.18 22.88 -2.21
C PRO A 175 -0.19 22.20 -2.36
N ARG A 176 -0.65 21.99 -3.59
CA ARG A 176 -1.93 21.32 -3.90
C ARG A 176 -1.98 19.83 -3.49
N LEU A 177 -0.86 19.24 -3.07
CA LEU A 177 -0.78 17.88 -2.50
C LEU A 177 -0.92 17.86 -0.97
N VAL A 178 -1.28 19.00 -0.38
CA VAL A 178 -1.66 19.13 1.05
C VAL A 178 -3.14 19.42 1.08
N CYS A 179 -3.89 18.77 1.95
CA CYS A 179 -5.33 19.06 2.09
C CYS A 179 -5.52 20.47 2.66
N PRO A 180 -6.55 21.21 2.22
CA PRO A 180 -6.90 22.48 2.86
C PRO A 180 -7.36 22.22 4.30
N ILE A 181 -7.14 23.20 5.17
CA ILE A 181 -7.77 23.23 6.49
C ILE A 181 -9.27 23.44 6.29
N PRO A 182 -10.15 22.66 6.94
CA PRO A 182 -11.59 22.83 6.80
C PRO A 182 -12.03 24.27 7.11
N GLN A 183 -12.99 24.80 6.36
CA GLN A 183 -13.45 26.17 6.53
C GLN A 183 -14.02 26.40 7.95
N SER A 184 -14.69 25.41 8.53
CA SER A 184 -15.19 25.47 9.90
C SER A 184 -14.09 25.75 10.95
N GLU A 185 -12.89 25.18 10.72
CA GLU A 185 -11.72 25.42 11.59
C GLU A 185 -11.15 26.82 11.38
N MET A 186 -11.09 27.28 10.12
CA MET A 186 -10.67 28.63 9.80
C MET A 186 -11.59 29.69 10.41
N ASP A 187 -12.90 29.45 10.36
CA ASP A 187 -13.91 30.39 10.88
C ASP A 187 -13.92 30.45 12.43
N SER A 188 -13.59 29.32 13.06
CA SER A 188 -13.57 29.22 14.53
C SER A 188 -12.28 29.74 15.19
N ASN A 189 -11.18 29.85 14.44
CA ASN A 189 -9.89 30.26 14.94
C ASN A 189 -9.23 31.32 14.05
N SER A 190 -9.38 32.57 14.40
CA SER A 190 -8.85 33.74 13.68
C SER A 190 -7.31 33.80 13.59
N LEU A 191 -6.59 32.99 14.37
CA LEU A 191 -5.14 32.88 14.33
C LEU A 191 -4.64 31.79 13.32
N MET A 192 -5.56 31.02 12.76
CA MET A 192 -5.21 29.97 11.82
C MET A 192 -4.97 30.55 10.45
N THR A 193 -3.94 30.07 9.78
CA THR A 193 -3.62 30.43 8.39
C THR A 193 -3.77 29.21 7.50
N GLN A 194 -4.47 29.37 6.39
CA GLN A 194 -4.70 28.31 5.41
C GLN A 194 -3.39 27.80 4.79
N ASN A 195 -3.36 26.53 4.44
CA ASN A 195 -2.25 25.94 3.71
C ASN A 195 -2.01 26.67 2.38
N PRO A 196 -0.74 26.86 1.94
CA PRO A 196 -0.44 27.51 0.68
C PRO A 196 -1.14 26.82 -0.52
N GLY A 197 -1.77 27.63 -1.37
CA GLY A 197 -2.44 27.14 -2.58
C GLY A 197 -3.96 27.02 -2.50
N TYR A 198 -4.55 27.47 -1.36
CA TYR A 198 -5.98 27.50 -1.11
C TYR A 198 -6.45 28.87 -0.66
#